data_da4eb5b96b2fc2b69016384783eea3d2
#
_entry.id   da4eb5b96b2fc2b69016384783eea3d2
#
_cell.length_a   1.000
_cell.length_b   1.000
_cell.length_c   1.000
_cell.angle_alpha   90.00
_cell.angle_beta   90.00
_cell.angle_gamma   90.00
#
_symmetry.space_group_name_H-M   'P 1'
#
loop_
_entity.id
_entity.type
_entity.pdbx_description
1 polymer ?
#
loop_
_entity_poly.entity_id
_entity_poly.type
_entity_poly.pdbx_seq_one_letter_code
_entity_poly.pdbx_strand_id
1 'polypeptide(L)'
;MGVPYRARVNERTLLNLPGFHGGAFVYVYVEDTSDRELLRDPFCEPECTCCPQNFEPRMSFEIADCSDTVAIQFDVDSAEARVNSLHKLDTLAAALQVFRAALELEFEPYEARARQLDALCE
;
A
#
# COMPACT_ATOMS: atom_id res chain seq x y z
N MET A 1 13.95 -4.82 28.04
CA MET A 1 13.24 -3.85 27.21
C MET A 1 13.46 -4.12 25.75
N GLY A 2 12.41 -4.27 24.98
CA GLY A 2 12.52 -4.47 23.54
C GLY A 2 13.02 -3.21 22.83
N VAL A 3 13.72 -3.40 21.72
CA VAL A 3 14.11 -2.29 20.86
C VAL A 3 12.83 -1.67 20.30
N PRO A 4 12.67 -0.33 20.40
CA PRO A 4 11.48 0.30 19.85
C PRO A 4 11.38 0.07 18.34
N TYR A 5 10.17 -0.14 17.87
CA TYR A 5 9.93 -0.31 16.44
C TYR A 5 10.26 1.00 15.71
N ARG A 6 11.11 0.89 14.72
CA ARG A 6 11.38 2.00 13.83
C ARG A 6 10.63 1.77 12.53
N ALA A 7 10.05 2.80 12.01
CA ALA A 7 9.38 2.76 10.72
C ALA A 7 10.22 3.45 9.66
N ARG A 8 10.39 2.82 8.51
CA ARG A 8 10.92 3.48 7.32
C ARG A 8 9.89 4.44 6.76
N VAL A 9 8.63 4.03 6.81
CA VAL A 9 7.48 4.85 6.46
C VAL A 9 6.32 4.46 7.36
N ASN A 10 5.56 5.47 7.79
CA ASN A 10 4.34 5.29 8.56
C ASN A 10 3.47 6.50 8.26
N GLU A 11 2.70 6.39 7.18
CA GLU A 11 1.92 7.52 6.67
C GLU A 11 0.51 7.10 6.30
N ARG A 12 -0.42 7.96 6.67
CA ARG A 12 -1.80 7.89 6.23
C ARG A 12 -2.09 9.10 5.38
N THR A 13 -2.37 8.87 4.10
CA THR A 13 -2.62 9.94 3.14
C THR A 13 -4.08 9.92 2.72
N LEU A 14 -4.77 11.03 2.89
CA LEU A 14 -6.16 11.17 2.46
C LEU A 14 -6.20 11.23 0.93
N LEU A 15 -7.16 10.51 0.35
CA LEU A 15 -7.31 10.44 -1.11
C LEU A 15 -8.20 11.55 -1.65
N ASN A 16 -9.15 12.02 -0.87
CA ASN A 16 -10.08 13.05 -1.31
C ASN A 16 -9.53 14.44 -1.02
N LEU A 17 -9.95 15.39 -1.85
CA LEU A 17 -9.64 16.80 -1.64
C LEU A 17 -10.32 17.31 -0.35
N PRO A 18 -9.79 18.39 0.28
CA PRO A 18 -10.46 19.03 1.40
C PRO A 18 -11.89 19.42 1.03
N GLY A 19 -12.82 19.17 1.94
CA GLY A 19 -14.24 19.41 1.70
C GLY A 19 -15.02 18.16 1.29
N PHE A 20 -14.33 17.11 0.85
CA PHE A 20 -14.94 15.80 0.64
C PHE A 20 -14.76 14.93 1.88
N HIS A 21 -15.45 13.77 1.94
CA HIS A 21 -15.37 12.93 3.13
C HIS A 21 -13.95 12.40 3.37
N GLY A 22 -13.57 12.26 4.62
CA GLY A 22 -12.22 11.83 5.01
C GLY A 22 -12.05 10.34 5.16
N GLY A 23 -13.01 9.54 4.71
CA GLY A 23 -12.97 8.08 4.84
C GLY A 23 -12.19 7.35 3.76
N ALA A 24 -11.67 8.08 2.76
CA ALA A 24 -10.83 7.51 1.70
C ALA A 24 -9.36 7.85 1.99
N PHE A 25 -8.52 6.82 2.16
CA PHE A 25 -7.12 7.03 2.47
C PHE A 25 -6.27 5.84 2.00
N VAL A 26 -4.97 6.10 1.87
CA VAL A 26 -3.94 5.07 1.74
C VAL A 26 -3.09 5.10 2.99
N TYR A 27 -2.90 3.95 3.60
CA TYR A 27 -2.02 3.78 4.74
C TYR A 27 -0.83 2.91 4.36
N VAL A 28 0.37 3.41 4.60
CA VAL A 28 1.60 2.68 4.29
C VAL A 28 2.46 2.61 5.55
N TYR A 29 2.94 1.42 5.84
CA TYR A 29 3.81 1.16 6.97
C TYR A 29 4.86 0.12 6.58
N VAL A 30 6.12 0.46 6.78
CA VAL A 30 7.24 -0.47 6.60
C VAL A 30 8.16 -0.35 7.80
N GLU A 31 8.36 -1.45 8.51
CA GLU A 31 9.24 -1.49 9.67
C GLU A 31 10.70 -1.48 9.23
N ASP A 32 11.53 -0.71 9.94
CA ASP A 32 12.97 -0.76 9.78
C ASP A 32 13.55 -1.86 10.66
N THR A 33 14.02 -2.93 10.04
CA THR A 33 14.54 -4.10 10.73
C THR A 33 16.07 -4.17 10.74
N SER A 34 16.74 -3.10 10.29
CA SER A 34 18.20 -3.10 10.15
C SER A 34 18.95 -3.32 11.45
N ASP A 35 18.34 -2.95 12.59
CA ASP A 35 18.94 -3.11 13.92
C ASP A 35 18.59 -4.45 14.57
N ARG A 36 17.83 -5.31 13.90
CA ARG A 36 17.43 -6.58 14.47
C ARG A 36 18.39 -7.69 14.09
N GLU A 37 18.87 -8.39 15.10
CA GLU A 37 19.61 -9.62 14.89
C GLU A 37 18.64 -10.75 14.59
N LEU A 38 19.14 -11.76 13.86
CA LEU A 38 18.39 -12.99 13.64
C LEU A 38 17.98 -13.58 14.98
N LEU A 39 16.68 -13.58 15.26
CA LEU A 39 16.14 -14.19 16.47
C LEU A 39 16.12 -15.70 16.27
N ARG A 40 17.23 -16.36 16.60
CA ARG A 40 17.27 -17.80 16.76
C ARG A 40 16.93 -18.12 18.22
N ASP A 41 16.19 -19.20 18.41
CA ASP A 41 16.06 -19.77 19.73
C ASP A 41 17.47 -20.04 20.27
N PRO A 42 17.87 -19.44 21.41
CA PRO A 42 19.22 -19.62 21.95
C PRO A 42 19.54 -21.08 22.31
N PHE A 43 18.53 -21.93 22.40
CA PHE A 43 18.70 -23.34 22.66
C PHE A 43 18.80 -24.20 21.40
N CYS A 44 18.71 -23.58 20.24
CA CYS A 44 18.79 -24.29 18.98
C CYS A 44 20.18 -24.21 18.39
N GLU A 45 20.67 -25.34 17.83
CA GLU A 45 21.96 -25.36 17.17
C GLU A 45 21.97 -24.47 15.93
N PRO A 46 23.12 -23.84 15.60
CA PRO A 46 23.19 -22.92 14.44
C PRO A 46 22.77 -23.54 13.12
N GLU A 47 22.85 -24.87 13.00
CA GLU A 47 22.51 -25.60 11.77
C GLU A 47 21.08 -26.12 11.76
N CYS A 48 20.28 -25.80 12.78
CA CYS A 48 18.92 -26.28 12.86
C CYS A 48 18.03 -25.63 11.82
N THR A 49 17.40 -26.44 10.99
CA THR A 49 16.43 -25.96 10.00
C THR A 49 14.98 -26.07 10.50
N CYS A 50 14.78 -26.66 11.68
CA CYS A 50 13.45 -26.90 12.25
C CYS A 50 12.93 -25.70 13.06
N CYS A 51 13.80 -24.77 13.46
CA CYS A 51 13.39 -23.59 14.20
C CYS A 51 13.05 -22.48 13.21
N PRO A 52 11.78 -22.09 13.14
CA PRO A 52 11.42 -20.98 12.27
C PRO A 52 12.15 -19.73 12.75
N GLN A 53 12.77 -19.04 11.82
CA GLN A 53 13.25 -17.70 12.09
C GLN A 53 12.02 -16.84 12.26
N ASN A 54 11.60 -16.64 13.50
CA ASN A 54 10.43 -15.81 13.81
C ASN A 54 10.76 -14.34 13.60
N PHE A 55 11.01 -14.00 12.35
CA PHE A 55 11.27 -12.63 11.97
C PHE A 55 10.26 -12.23 10.92
N GLU A 56 9.12 -11.71 11.39
CA GLU A 56 8.11 -11.14 10.52
C GLU A 56 8.18 -9.61 10.64
N PRO A 57 8.78 -8.95 9.65
CA PRO A 57 8.75 -7.49 9.63
C PRO A 57 7.31 -7.02 9.45
N ARG A 58 6.97 -5.95 10.15
CA ARG A 58 5.64 -5.34 10.00
C ARG A 58 5.59 -4.50 8.74
N MET A 59 4.68 -4.86 7.87
CA MET A 59 4.42 -4.11 6.65
C MET A 59 2.93 -4.05 6.43
N SER A 60 2.44 -2.88 6.05
CA SER A 60 1.03 -2.70 5.73
C SER A 60 0.89 -1.79 4.54
N PHE A 61 0.07 -2.20 3.59
CA PHE A 61 -0.41 -1.35 2.51
C PHE A 61 -1.91 -1.52 2.46
N GLU A 62 -2.63 -0.47 2.81
CA GLU A 62 -4.08 -0.50 2.89
C GLU A 62 -4.68 0.66 2.11
N ILE A 63 -5.73 0.37 1.37
CA ILE A 63 -6.55 1.38 0.70
C ILE A 63 -7.95 1.29 1.28
N ALA A 64 -8.48 2.41 1.75
CA ALA A 64 -9.81 2.48 2.31
C ALA A 64 -10.66 3.48 1.53
N ASP A 65 -11.93 3.16 1.37
CA ASP A 65 -12.93 4.08 0.85
C ASP A 65 -14.22 3.84 1.62
N CYS A 66 -14.53 4.76 2.54
CA CYS A 66 -15.63 4.63 3.50
C CYS A 66 -15.49 3.38 4.36
N SER A 67 -16.42 2.44 4.25
CA SER A 67 -16.41 1.19 5.02
C SER A 67 -15.61 0.07 4.37
N ASP A 68 -15.16 0.27 3.14
CA ASP A 68 -14.42 -0.75 2.40
C ASP A 68 -12.92 -0.53 2.55
N THR A 69 -12.22 -1.56 2.99
CA THR A 69 -10.77 -1.53 3.16
C THR A 69 -10.16 -2.76 2.47
N VAL A 70 -9.12 -2.52 1.69
CA VAL A 70 -8.34 -3.57 1.03
C VAL A 70 -6.91 -3.49 1.50
N ALA A 71 -6.40 -4.61 2.00
CA ALA A 71 -4.99 -4.75 2.36
C ALA A 71 -4.30 -5.59 1.30
N ILE A 72 -3.15 -5.11 0.81
CA ILE A 72 -2.35 -5.83 -0.17
C ILE A 72 -1.08 -6.31 0.52
N GLN A 73 -0.80 -7.60 0.40
CA GLN A 73 0.35 -8.21 1.07
C GLN A 73 1.58 -8.22 0.16
N PHE A 74 2.72 -7.96 0.78
CA PHE A 74 4.01 -7.93 0.10
C PHE A 74 4.97 -8.81 0.88
N ASP A 75 5.25 -10.00 0.38
CA ASP A 75 6.12 -10.95 1.05
C ASP A 75 7.59 -10.61 0.82
N VAL A 76 8.41 -10.83 1.83
CA VAL A 76 9.84 -10.51 1.80
C VAL A 76 10.72 -11.65 2.32
N ASP A 77 10.13 -12.80 2.57
CA ASP A 77 10.79 -13.93 3.24
C ASP A 77 11.76 -14.73 2.35
N SER A 78 11.82 -14.40 1.06
CA SER A 78 12.80 -14.98 0.14
C SER A 78 13.23 -13.92 -0.87
N ALA A 79 14.35 -14.16 -1.56
CA ALA A 79 14.82 -13.27 -2.61
C ALA A 79 13.79 -13.15 -3.73
N GLU A 80 13.17 -14.27 -4.11
CA GLU A 80 12.13 -14.28 -5.14
C GLU A 80 10.88 -13.51 -4.70
N ALA A 81 10.47 -13.66 -3.44
CA ALA A 81 9.32 -12.94 -2.89
C ALA A 81 9.58 -11.43 -2.89
N ARG A 82 10.80 -11.00 -2.56
CA ARG A 82 11.15 -9.58 -2.57
C ARG A 82 11.08 -8.98 -3.98
N VAL A 83 11.59 -9.70 -4.97
CA VAL A 83 11.51 -9.27 -6.37
C VAL A 83 10.05 -9.19 -6.81
N ASN A 84 9.25 -10.19 -6.46
CA ASN A 84 7.82 -10.21 -6.79
C ASN A 84 7.06 -9.07 -6.11
N SER A 85 7.38 -8.73 -4.88
CA SER A 85 6.72 -7.63 -4.16
C SER A 85 6.96 -6.28 -4.85
N LEU A 86 8.18 -6.02 -5.31
CA LEU A 86 8.48 -4.81 -6.09
C LEU A 86 7.75 -4.82 -7.43
N HIS A 87 7.71 -5.96 -8.12
CA HIS A 87 6.96 -6.11 -9.36
C HIS A 87 5.47 -5.84 -9.15
N LYS A 88 4.91 -6.34 -8.06
CA LYS A 88 3.51 -6.13 -7.70
C LYS A 88 3.21 -4.64 -7.51
N LEU A 89 4.09 -3.90 -6.83
CA LEU A 89 3.96 -2.47 -6.65
C LEU A 89 4.06 -1.72 -7.98
N ASP A 90 5.03 -2.08 -8.81
CA ASP A 90 5.23 -1.44 -10.12
C ASP A 90 4.03 -1.68 -11.03
N THR A 91 3.48 -2.89 -10.99
CA THR A 91 2.29 -3.25 -11.75
C THR A 91 1.08 -2.44 -11.29
N LEU A 92 0.90 -2.31 -9.98
CA LEU A 92 -0.18 -1.51 -9.41
C LEU A 92 -0.03 -0.03 -9.81
N ALA A 93 1.17 0.51 -9.71
CA ALA A 93 1.43 1.90 -10.09
C ALA A 93 1.13 2.14 -11.57
N ALA A 94 1.53 1.22 -12.45
CA ALA A 94 1.26 1.31 -13.88
C ALA A 94 -0.25 1.25 -14.16
N ALA A 95 -0.97 0.36 -13.49
CA ALA A 95 -2.42 0.24 -13.63
C ALA A 95 -3.13 1.54 -13.21
N LEU A 96 -2.67 2.15 -12.13
CA LEU A 96 -3.22 3.43 -11.65
C LEU A 96 -3.01 4.54 -12.67
N GLN A 97 -1.86 4.59 -13.33
CA GLN A 97 -1.59 5.58 -14.38
C GLN A 97 -2.48 5.40 -15.61
N VAL A 98 -2.68 4.16 -16.04
CA VAL A 98 -3.60 3.84 -17.16
C VAL A 98 -5.02 4.25 -16.81
N PHE A 99 -5.46 3.93 -15.60
CA PHE A 99 -6.80 4.29 -15.12
C PHE A 99 -6.98 5.82 -15.09
N ARG A 100 -5.98 6.53 -14.57
CA ARG A 100 -6.01 7.99 -14.48
C ARG A 100 -6.17 8.64 -15.86
N ALA A 101 -5.39 8.18 -16.83
CA ALA A 101 -5.45 8.72 -18.20
C ALA A 101 -6.82 8.48 -18.85
N ALA A 102 -7.37 7.29 -18.69
CA ALA A 102 -8.71 6.98 -19.22
C ALA A 102 -9.79 7.81 -18.54
N LEU A 103 -9.67 8.01 -17.23
CA LEU A 103 -10.62 8.81 -16.46
C LEU A 103 -10.63 10.28 -16.92
N GLU A 104 -9.46 10.87 -17.15
CA GLU A 104 -9.35 12.23 -17.68
C GLU A 104 -10.02 12.37 -19.04
N LEU A 105 -9.81 11.39 -19.94
CA LEU A 105 -10.46 11.40 -21.24
C LEU A 105 -11.98 11.34 -21.12
N GLU A 106 -12.50 10.63 -20.12
CA GLU A 106 -13.94 10.49 -19.92
C GLU A 106 -14.57 11.76 -19.35
N PHE A 107 -13.80 12.64 -18.74
CA PHE A 107 -14.34 13.92 -18.23
C PHE A 107 -14.89 14.79 -19.34
N GLU A 108 -14.30 14.77 -20.53
CA GLU A 108 -14.73 15.63 -21.64
C GLU A 108 -16.18 15.39 -22.06
N PRO A 109 -16.63 14.14 -22.32
CA PRO A 109 -18.05 13.93 -22.63
C PRO A 109 -19.00 14.31 -21.47
N TYR A 110 -18.58 14.17 -20.21
CA TYR A 110 -19.39 14.66 -19.08
C TYR A 110 -19.53 16.16 -19.08
N GLU A 111 -18.45 16.87 -19.33
CA GLU A 111 -18.46 18.33 -19.43
C GLU A 111 -19.28 18.81 -20.60
N ALA A 112 -19.21 18.14 -21.76
CA ALA A 112 -20.00 18.44 -22.93
C ALA A 112 -21.50 18.31 -22.67
N ARG A 113 -21.88 17.20 -21.98
CA ARG A 113 -23.27 16.98 -21.59
C ARG A 113 -23.78 18.05 -20.61
N ALA A 114 -22.94 18.44 -19.66
CA ALA A 114 -23.26 19.48 -18.69
C ALA A 114 -23.51 20.81 -19.39
N ARG A 115 -22.68 21.20 -20.37
CA ARG A 115 -22.87 22.39 -21.17
C ARG A 115 -24.18 22.34 -21.97
N GLN A 116 -24.52 21.16 -22.53
CA GLN A 116 -25.78 20.98 -23.27
C GLN A 116 -26.99 21.14 -22.34
N LEU A 117 -26.93 20.60 -21.13
CA LEU A 117 -28.00 20.75 -20.15
C LEU A 117 -28.21 22.22 -19.73
N ASP A 118 -27.11 22.94 -19.51
CA ASP A 118 -27.16 24.35 -19.16
C ASP A 118 -27.79 25.17 -20.29
N ALA A 119 -27.45 24.87 -21.55
CA ALA A 119 -28.03 25.53 -22.70
C ALA A 119 -29.53 25.27 -22.82
N LEU A 120 -30.01 24.08 -22.44
CA LEU A 120 -31.42 23.74 -22.46
C LEU A 120 -32.22 24.42 -21.35
N CYS A 121 -31.56 24.82 -20.27
CA CYS A 121 -32.21 25.47 -19.12
C CYS A 121 -32.31 26.98 -19.26
N GLU A 122 -31.72 27.59 -20.30
CA GLU A 122 -31.82 29.01 -20.59
C GLU A 122 -33.12 29.40 -21.27
#